data_c2d5ef4271e870cc6d17052c05c0c77b
#
_entry.id   c2d5ef4271e870cc6d17052c05c0c77b
#
_cell.length_a   1.000
_cell.length_b   1.000
_cell.length_c   1.000
_cell.angle_alpha   90.00
_cell.angle_beta   90.00
_cell.angle_gamma   90.00
#
_symmetry.space_group_name_H-M   'P 1'
#
loop_
_entity.id
_entity.type
_entity.pdbx_description
1 polymer ?
#
loop_
_entity_poly.entity_id
_entity_poly.type
_entity_poly.pdbx_seq_one_letter_code
_entity_poly.pdbx_strand_id
1 'polypeptide(L)'
;MSLDLKRKVITVRPQEAIATKQNLPYYVGISEETAGAKGLSMNLTVIPPGSSPRAHYHKDFETAIYLLKGRVETRFGENLKESMINEEGDFVFI
;
A
#
# COMPACT_ATOMS: atom_id res chain seq x y z
N MET A 1 -3.84 -11.66 23.08
CA MET A 1 -3.09 -12.42 22.06
C MET A 1 -1.77 -12.86 22.66
N SER A 2 -1.47 -14.15 22.58
CA SER A 2 -0.22 -14.70 23.12
C SER A 2 0.72 -15.05 21.98
N LEU A 3 1.97 -14.66 22.11
CA LEU A 3 2.98 -14.83 21.08
C LEU A 3 4.22 -15.53 21.61
N ASP A 4 5.03 -16.06 20.69
CA ASP A 4 6.30 -16.67 21.04
C ASP A 4 7.25 -15.61 21.61
N LEU A 5 7.70 -15.79 22.84
CA LEU A 5 8.56 -14.84 23.53
C LEU A 5 9.96 -14.72 22.92
N LYS A 6 10.35 -15.64 22.03
CA LYS A 6 11.64 -15.56 21.34
C LYS A 6 11.61 -14.60 20.18
N ARG A 7 10.43 -14.18 19.74
CA ARG A 7 10.28 -13.22 18.64
C ARG A 7 10.11 -11.83 19.19
N LYS A 8 10.71 -10.87 18.51
CA LYS A 8 10.45 -9.47 18.78
C LYS A 8 9.13 -9.08 18.13
N VAL A 9 8.35 -8.32 18.87
CA VAL A 9 7.12 -7.73 18.34
C VAL A 9 7.33 -6.23 18.34
N ILE A 10 7.18 -5.62 17.17
CA ILE A 10 7.48 -4.21 16.99
C ILE A 10 6.21 -3.50 16.54
N THR A 11 5.90 -2.41 17.22
CA THR A 11 4.79 -1.53 16.84
C THR A 11 5.36 -0.28 16.19
N VAL A 12 4.84 0.07 15.02
CA VAL A 12 5.20 1.29 14.33
C VAL A 12 3.97 2.18 14.28
N ARG A 13 4.13 3.44 14.70
CA ARG A 13 3.07 4.45 14.65
C ARG A 13 3.54 5.62 13.81
N PRO A 14 3.33 5.57 12.49
CA PRO A 14 3.80 6.63 11.62
C PRO A 14 3.03 7.92 11.92
N GLN A 15 3.74 9.02 12.04
CA GLN A 15 3.16 10.32 12.37
C GLN A 15 3.22 11.31 11.24
N GLU A 16 4.04 11.04 10.23
CA GLU A 16 4.23 11.95 9.11
C GLU A 16 4.03 11.23 7.78
N ALA A 17 3.31 11.89 6.89
CA ALA A 17 3.17 11.41 5.53
C ALA A 17 4.44 11.74 4.74
N ILE A 18 4.82 10.82 3.87
CA ILE A 18 5.94 11.00 2.95
C ILE A 18 5.36 11.14 1.55
N ALA A 19 5.83 12.14 0.80
CA ALA A 19 5.43 12.31 -0.59
C ALA A 19 6.09 11.24 -1.46
N THR A 20 5.30 10.58 -2.29
CA THR A 20 5.81 9.61 -3.25
C THR A 20 6.23 10.30 -4.55
N LYS A 21 6.88 9.55 -5.46
CA LYS A 21 7.13 10.02 -6.81
C LYS A 21 5.85 10.31 -7.59
N GLN A 22 4.74 9.75 -7.16
CA GLN A 22 3.42 9.94 -7.75
C GLN A 22 2.66 11.08 -7.10
N ASN A 23 3.31 11.77 -6.17
CA ASN A 23 2.74 12.90 -5.45
C ASN A 23 1.53 12.53 -4.58
N LEU A 24 1.48 11.28 -4.15
CA LEU A 24 0.45 10.81 -3.23
C LEU A 24 1.01 10.74 -1.82
N PRO A 25 0.32 11.28 -0.81
CA PRO A 25 0.77 11.11 0.56
C PRO A 25 0.67 9.65 0.99
N TYR A 26 1.70 9.15 1.63
CA TYR A 26 1.65 7.83 2.22
C TYR A 26 2.42 7.79 3.53
N TYR A 27 2.05 6.84 4.35
CA TYR A 27 2.68 6.63 5.64
C TYR A 27 3.40 5.30 5.61
N VAL A 28 4.68 5.32 5.88
CA VAL A 28 5.46 4.08 5.98
C VAL A 28 5.11 3.40 7.29
N GLY A 29 4.58 2.19 7.20
CA GLY A 29 4.31 1.37 8.36
C GLY A 29 5.46 0.42 8.63
N ILE A 30 5.35 -0.80 8.09
CA ILE A 30 6.37 -1.82 8.29
C ILE A 30 7.34 -1.82 7.11
N SER A 31 8.62 -1.72 7.41
CA SER A 31 9.68 -1.76 6.42
C SER A 31 10.95 -2.28 7.08
N GLU A 32 12.00 -2.45 6.30
CA GLU A 32 13.31 -2.79 6.85
C GLU A 32 13.78 -1.72 7.83
N GLU A 33 13.61 -0.46 7.48
CA GLU A 33 14.06 0.66 8.30
C GLU A 33 13.27 0.82 9.61
N THR A 34 11.95 0.60 9.56
CA THR A 34 11.10 0.81 10.73
C THR A 34 11.05 -0.40 11.65
N ALA A 35 11.12 -1.60 11.12
CA ALA A 35 10.88 -2.82 11.88
C ALA A 35 11.91 -3.92 11.62
N GLY A 36 12.87 -3.70 10.74
CA GLY A 36 13.82 -4.74 10.35
C GLY A 36 13.22 -5.84 9.50
N ALA A 37 12.11 -5.58 8.84
CA ALA A 37 11.47 -6.56 7.98
C ALA A 37 12.32 -6.85 6.75
N LYS A 38 12.43 -8.10 6.36
CA LYS A 38 13.26 -8.51 5.23
C LYS A 38 12.44 -9.02 4.05
N GLY A 39 11.23 -9.50 4.29
CA GLY A 39 10.42 -10.11 3.27
C GLY A 39 9.10 -9.39 2.99
N LEU A 40 8.79 -8.33 3.69
CA LEU A 40 7.55 -7.61 3.46
C LEU A 40 7.68 -6.14 3.81
N SER A 41 6.75 -5.36 3.26
CA SER A 41 6.54 -3.99 3.69
C SER A 41 5.05 -3.70 3.70
N MET A 42 4.63 -2.76 4.52
CA MET A 42 3.22 -2.38 4.61
C MET A 42 3.12 -0.88 4.84
N ASN A 43 2.38 -0.21 3.99
CA ASN A 43 2.22 1.23 4.02
C ASN A 43 0.75 1.61 3.91
N LEU A 44 0.43 2.80 4.38
CA LEU A 44 -0.88 3.39 4.20
C LEU A 44 -0.78 4.51 3.16
N THR A 45 -1.56 4.40 2.11
CA THR A 45 -1.59 5.41 1.05
C THR A 45 -2.93 6.13 1.05
N VAL A 46 -2.89 7.44 0.91
CA VAL A 46 -4.08 8.27 0.76
C VAL A 46 -4.12 8.78 -0.67
N ILE A 47 -5.24 8.51 -1.35
CA ILE A 47 -5.44 8.95 -2.74
C ILE A 47 -6.50 10.06 -2.71
N PRO A 48 -6.11 11.33 -2.88
CA PRO A 48 -7.08 12.42 -2.89
C PRO A 48 -8.05 12.27 -4.07
N PRO A 49 -9.29 12.73 -3.93
CA PRO A 49 -10.26 12.71 -5.03
C PRO A 49 -9.71 13.41 -6.28
N GLY A 50 -9.93 12.81 -7.43
CA GLY A 50 -9.49 13.39 -8.70
C GLY A 50 -8.00 13.26 -8.99
N SER A 51 -7.21 12.67 -8.10
CA SER A 51 -5.80 12.45 -8.40
C SER A 51 -5.63 11.31 -9.40
N SER A 52 -4.61 11.44 -10.23
CA SER A 52 -4.34 10.49 -11.31
C SER A 52 -2.86 10.15 -11.31
N PRO A 53 -2.43 9.21 -10.47
CA PRO A 53 -1.02 8.84 -10.40
C PRO A 53 -0.52 8.28 -11.73
N ARG A 54 0.78 8.39 -11.94
CA ARG A 54 1.39 7.80 -13.13
C ARG A 54 1.22 6.30 -13.15
N ALA A 55 1.11 5.77 -14.35
CA ALA A 55 1.15 4.33 -14.56
C ALA A 55 2.50 3.77 -14.10
N HIS A 56 2.46 2.66 -13.40
CA HIS A 56 3.66 1.94 -12.99
C HIS A 56 3.32 0.47 -12.86
N TYR A 57 4.33 -0.36 -12.77
CA TYR A 57 4.13 -1.79 -12.52
C TYR A 57 5.11 -2.27 -11.46
N HIS A 58 4.74 -3.34 -10.80
CA HIS A 58 5.58 -3.97 -9.79
C HIS A 58 6.36 -5.09 -10.44
N LYS A 59 7.68 -4.93 -10.47
CA LYS A 59 8.57 -5.93 -11.03
C LYS A 59 9.17 -6.75 -9.88
N ASP A 60 9.13 -8.06 -10.04
CA ASP A 60 9.77 -9.00 -9.11
C ASP A 60 9.13 -9.07 -7.72
N PHE A 61 7.94 -8.54 -7.53
CA PHE A 61 7.21 -8.71 -6.28
C PHE A 61 5.70 -8.60 -6.49
N GLU A 62 4.98 -9.11 -5.52
CA GLU A 62 3.53 -9.09 -5.51
C GLU A 62 3.05 -8.03 -4.51
N THR A 63 1.86 -7.51 -4.72
CA THR A 63 1.27 -6.53 -3.84
C THR A 63 -0.14 -6.94 -3.45
N ALA A 64 -0.45 -6.81 -2.17
CA ALA A 64 -1.80 -6.97 -1.66
C ALA A 64 -2.27 -5.63 -1.09
N ILE A 65 -3.49 -5.25 -1.43
CA ILE A 65 -4.08 -4.00 -1.01
C ILE A 65 -5.40 -4.29 -0.33
N TYR A 66 -5.65 -3.64 0.79
CA TYR A 66 -6.97 -3.63 1.42
C TYR A 66 -7.49 -2.20 1.42
N LEU A 67 -8.67 -1.97 0.86
CA LEU A 67 -9.24 -0.64 0.77
C LEU A 67 -10.01 -0.33 2.05
N LEU A 68 -9.45 0.55 2.87
CA LEU A 68 -10.02 0.90 4.17
C LEU A 68 -11.22 1.82 4.06
N LYS A 69 -11.18 2.77 3.13
CA LYS A 69 -12.21 3.79 3.00
C LYS A 69 -12.25 4.35 1.59
N GLY A 70 -13.43 4.61 1.10
CA GLY A 70 -13.61 5.28 -0.17
C GLY A 70 -13.77 4.32 -1.34
N ARG A 71 -13.44 4.83 -2.51
CA ARG A 71 -13.68 4.17 -3.77
C ARG A 71 -12.59 4.56 -4.73
N VAL A 72 -12.01 3.58 -5.44
CA VAL A 72 -10.86 3.79 -6.30
C VAL A 72 -11.07 3.10 -7.64
N GLU A 73 -10.74 3.78 -8.72
CA GLU A 73 -10.64 3.17 -10.03
C GLU A 73 -9.19 2.77 -10.26
N THR A 74 -8.99 1.50 -10.58
CA THR A 74 -7.67 0.97 -10.93
C THR A 74 -7.65 0.63 -12.41
N ARG A 75 -6.70 1.21 -13.14
CA ARG A 75 -6.51 0.93 -14.56
C ARG A 75 -5.31 0.01 -14.74
N PHE A 76 -5.44 -0.94 -15.63
CA PHE A 76 -4.42 -1.94 -15.85
C PHE A 76 -4.46 -2.48 -17.27
N GLY A 77 -3.55 -3.40 -17.56
CA GLY A 77 -3.46 -4.01 -18.87
C GLY A 77 -2.73 -3.15 -19.87
N GLU A 78 -2.69 -3.62 -21.11
CA GLU A 78 -1.99 -2.95 -22.20
C GLU A 78 -2.63 -1.59 -22.49
N ASN A 79 -1.82 -0.53 -22.46
CA ASN A 79 -2.26 0.86 -22.64
C ASN A 79 -3.33 1.30 -21.65
N LEU A 80 -3.41 0.64 -20.49
CA LEU A 80 -4.38 0.96 -19.44
C LEU A 80 -5.83 0.93 -19.94
N LYS A 81 -6.14 0.01 -20.83
CA LYS A 81 -7.48 -0.11 -21.41
C LYS A 81 -8.48 -0.78 -20.50
N GLU A 82 -8.02 -1.57 -19.56
CA GLU A 82 -8.88 -2.24 -18.60
C GLU A 82 -8.97 -1.44 -17.31
N SER A 83 -10.09 -1.51 -16.66
CA SER A 83 -10.27 -0.85 -15.37
C SER A 83 -11.21 -1.64 -14.48
N MET A 84 -11.06 -1.40 -13.18
CA MET A 84 -12.00 -1.92 -12.18
C MET A 84 -12.24 -0.85 -11.14
N ILE A 85 -13.42 -0.93 -10.51
CA ILE A 85 -13.75 -0.08 -9.37
C ILE A 85 -13.66 -0.94 -8.13
N ASN A 86 -12.88 -0.49 -7.18
CA ASN A 86 -12.80 -1.12 -5.87
C ASN A 86 -13.43 -0.22 -4.81
N GLU A 87 -14.03 -0.84 -3.84
CA GLU A 87 -14.77 -0.16 -2.79
C GLU A 87 -14.24 -0.57 -1.43
N GLU A 88 -14.68 0.15 -0.42
CA GLU A 88 -14.35 -0.13 0.97
C GLU A 88 -14.59 -1.60 1.31
N GLY A 89 -13.58 -2.23 1.90
CA GLY A 89 -13.63 -3.65 2.25
C GLY A 89 -13.06 -4.60 1.21
N ASP A 90 -12.71 -4.10 0.03
CA ASP A 90 -12.16 -4.96 -1.02
C ASP A 90 -10.69 -5.30 -0.79
N PHE A 91 -10.34 -6.52 -1.15
CA PHE A 91 -8.93 -6.95 -1.24
C PHE A 91 -8.54 -6.95 -2.72
N VAL A 92 -7.38 -6.40 -3.02
CA VAL A 92 -6.85 -6.34 -4.38
C VAL A 92 -5.47 -6.97 -4.40
N PHE A 93 -5.22 -7.80 -5.40
CA PHE A 93 -3.92 -8.43 -5.62
C PHE A 93 -3.33 -7.99 -6.96
N ILE A 94 -2.07 -7.62 -6.92
CA ILE A 94 -1.33 -7.21 -8.12
C ILE A 94 -0.07 -8.07 -8.24
#